data_8edbddb64ff016357ad8d644e4c6a88c
#
_entry.id   8edbddb64ff016357ad8d644e4c6a88c
#
_cell.length_a   1.000
_cell.length_b   1.000
_cell.length_c   1.000
_cell.angle_alpha   90.00
_cell.angle_beta   90.00
_cell.angle_gamma   90.00
#
_symmetry.space_group_name_H-M   'P 1'
#
loop_
_entity.id
_entity.type
_entity.pdbx_description
1 polymer ?
#
loop_
_entity_poly.entity_id
_entity_poly.type
_entity_poly.pdbx_seq_one_letter_code
_entity_poly.pdbx_strand_id
1 'polypeptide(L)'
;MSRFERNVLPLKEVIYMEVKNKILNLEYTPGQMISETEISEMLKVSRTPVREVFIRLSYEKLIDIYPQKGTFVSLIDLPFVEESVYMRNLLESQIVRDLFEAGSKLPPEIKKNLRQQKELVDESGTVEEFLDLDNEFHKLIFRADHHDTIWDIISTTRIHYNRYRVLTMYEPEMLRKVYNEHCEIVELIESCHPKCFTILKQHHYSGLDHPKVLKEKYPDYFL
;
A
#
# COMPACT_ATOMS: atom_id res chain seq x y z
N MET A 1 23.46 -29.79 -16.65
CA MET A 1 22.79 -29.95 -15.34
C MET A 1 22.73 -28.58 -14.67
N SER A 2 21.63 -27.87 -14.86
CA SER A 2 21.42 -26.55 -14.30
C SER A 2 20.83 -26.70 -12.90
N ARG A 3 21.58 -26.27 -11.86
CA ARG A 3 21.11 -26.15 -10.48
C ARG A 3 20.16 -24.98 -10.43
N PHE A 4 18.87 -25.22 -10.30
CA PHE A 4 17.91 -24.23 -9.82
C PHE A 4 18.26 -23.93 -8.37
N GLU A 5 19.02 -22.87 -8.13
CA GLU A 5 19.13 -22.25 -6.81
C GLU A 5 17.76 -21.69 -6.48
N ARG A 6 17.05 -22.33 -5.55
CA ARG A 6 15.92 -21.70 -4.86
C ARG A 6 16.50 -20.51 -4.12
N ASN A 7 16.16 -19.31 -4.54
CA ASN A 7 16.44 -18.09 -3.81
C ASN A 7 15.68 -18.16 -2.47
N VAL A 8 16.32 -18.78 -1.48
CA VAL A 8 15.85 -18.73 -0.10
C VAL A 8 16.23 -17.33 0.41
N LEU A 9 15.23 -16.50 0.67
CA LEU A 9 15.46 -15.16 1.25
C LEU A 9 16.29 -15.31 2.53
N PRO A 10 17.23 -14.39 2.78
CA PRO A 10 17.95 -14.33 4.06
C PRO A 10 16.96 -14.26 5.22
N LEU A 11 17.25 -14.97 6.31
CA LEU A 11 16.40 -15.04 7.51
C LEU A 11 15.93 -13.65 7.97
N LYS A 12 16.83 -12.65 7.98
CA LYS A 12 16.49 -11.26 8.36
C LYS A 12 15.42 -10.66 7.45
N GLU A 13 15.46 -10.94 6.16
CA GLU A 13 14.47 -10.42 5.22
C GLU A 13 13.11 -11.09 5.43
N VAL A 14 13.08 -12.38 5.74
CA VAL A 14 11.84 -13.09 6.10
C VAL A 14 11.21 -12.48 7.36
N ILE A 15 12.00 -12.28 8.42
CA ILE A 15 11.53 -11.64 9.66
C ILE A 15 11.04 -10.22 9.39
N TYR A 16 11.78 -9.45 8.60
CA TYR A 16 11.42 -8.09 8.24
C TYR A 16 10.08 -8.04 7.50
N MET A 17 9.90 -8.85 6.47
CA MET A 17 8.65 -8.88 5.71
C MET A 17 7.47 -9.32 6.57
N GLU A 18 7.66 -10.34 7.41
CA GLU A 18 6.60 -10.83 8.31
C GLU A 18 6.12 -9.75 9.28
N VAL A 19 7.04 -9.09 9.99
CA VAL A 19 6.68 -8.03 10.95
C VAL A 19 6.12 -6.80 10.23
N LYS A 20 6.74 -6.40 9.13
CA LYS A 20 6.26 -5.27 8.32
C LYS A 20 4.84 -5.48 7.82
N ASN A 21 4.54 -6.65 7.25
CA ASN A 21 3.20 -6.97 6.73
C ASN A 21 2.16 -6.93 7.86
N LYS A 22 2.48 -7.50 9.04
CA LYS A 22 1.59 -7.42 10.21
C LYS A 22 1.28 -5.99 10.65
N ILE A 23 2.26 -5.08 10.55
CA ILE A 23 2.05 -3.66 10.86
C ILE A 23 1.23 -2.99 9.75
N LEU A 24 1.53 -3.23 8.47
CA LEU A 24 0.84 -2.60 7.35
C LEU A 24 -0.62 -3.03 7.25
N ASN A 25 -0.93 -4.30 7.58
CA ASN A 25 -2.28 -4.86 7.56
C ASN A 25 -3.02 -4.67 8.90
N LEU A 26 -2.43 -3.91 9.84
CA LEU A 26 -3.01 -3.62 11.16
C LEU A 26 -3.25 -4.86 12.04
N GLU A 27 -2.60 -6.01 11.77
CA GLU A 27 -2.53 -7.12 12.72
C GLU A 27 -1.78 -6.69 13.99
N TYR A 28 -0.70 -5.90 13.83
CA TYR A 28 -0.13 -5.09 14.90
C TYR A 28 -0.67 -3.67 14.78
N THR A 29 -1.56 -3.32 15.70
CA THR A 29 -2.28 -2.04 15.62
C THR A 29 -1.40 -0.84 15.99
N PRO A 30 -1.66 0.36 15.45
CA PRO A 30 -0.97 1.57 15.87
C PRO A 30 -1.02 1.76 17.39
N GLY A 31 0.10 2.13 18.01
CA GLY A 31 0.23 2.24 19.47
C GLY A 31 0.44 0.93 20.22
N GLN A 32 0.30 -0.22 19.57
CA GLN A 32 0.52 -1.51 20.20
C GLN A 32 1.99 -1.70 20.58
N MET A 33 2.25 -2.16 21.80
CA MET A 33 3.60 -2.55 22.22
C MET A 33 3.96 -3.91 21.61
N ILE A 34 5.15 -4.00 21.02
CA ILE A 34 5.73 -5.24 20.49
C ILE A 34 7.14 -5.43 21.07
N SER A 35 7.60 -6.67 21.20
CA SER A 35 8.93 -6.94 21.78
C SER A 35 9.77 -7.88 20.92
N GLU A 36 11.09 -7.66 20.95
CA GLU A 36 12.05 -8.55 20.30
C GLU A 36 11.91 -10.00 20.80
N THR A 37 11.56 -10.19 22.08
CA THR A 37 11.36 -11.51 22.70
C THR A 37 10.16 -12.22 22.08
N GLU A 38 9.02 -11.55 22.06
CA GLU A 38 7.78 -12.08 21.50
C GLU A 38 7.95 -12.50 20.02
N ILE A 39 8.55 -11.63 19.21
CA ILE A 39 8.79 -11.94 17.79
C ILE A 39 9.79 -13.11 17.64
N SER A 40 10.84 -13.16 18.47
CA SER A 40 11.83 -14.23 18.40
C SER A 40 11.22 -15.60 18.78
N GLU A 41 10.33 -15.62 19.76
CA GLU A 41 9.62 -16.84 20.18
C GLU A 41 8.60 -17.28 19.11
N MET A 42 7.80 -16.35 18.59
CA MET A 42 6.81 -16.60 17.54
C MET A 42 7.45 -17.20 16.28
N LEU A 43 8.58 -16.63 15.84
CA LEU A 43 9.28 -17.05 14.62
C LEU A 43 10.32 -18.16 14.86
N LYS A 44 10.54 -18.58 16.12
CA LYS A 44 11.55 -19.56 16.53
C LYS A 44 12.97 -19.24 16.08
N VAL A 45 13.35 -17.97 16.22
CA VAL A 45 14.67 -17.44 15.88
C VAL A 45 15.35 -16.80 17.08
N SER A 46 16.65 -16.51 16.99
CA SER A 46 17.36 -15.75 18.06
C SER A 46 16.95 -14.27 18.03
N ARG A 47 17.15 -13.55 19.13
CA ARG A 47 16.83 -12.12 19.26
C ARG A 47 17.69 -11.21 18.38
N THR A 48 18.91 -11.60 18.07
CA THR A 48 19.85 -10.78 17.30
C THR A 48 19.30 -10.33 15.96
N PRO A 49 18.85 -11.24 15.04
CA PRO A 49 18.28 -10.82 13.78
C PRO A 49 16.97 -10.01 13.95
N VAL A 50 16.18 -10.28 14.99
CA VAL A 50 14.94 -9.52 15.27
C VAL A 50 15.28 -8.08 15.65
N ARG A 51 16.31 -7.87 16.50
CA ARG A 51 16.77 -6.54 16.90
C ARG A 51 17.22 -5.70 15.69
N GLU A 52 17.96 -6.31 14.76
CA GLU A 52 18.37 -5.61 13.54
C GLU A 52 17.17 -5.22 12.67
N VAL A 53 16.16 -6.09 12.59
CA VAL A 53 14.90 -5.80 11.91
C VAL A 53 14.14 -4.67 12.60
N PHE A 54 14.07 -4.64 13.93
CA PHE A 54 13.42 -3.55 14.67
C PHE A 54 14.11 -2.20 14.40
N ILE A 55 15.46 -2.18 14.37
CA ILE A 55 16.21 -0.98 14.00
C ILE A 55 15.81 -0.51 12.59
N ARG A 56 15.74 -1.42 11.61
CA ARG A 56 15.32 -1.11 10.25
C ARG A 56 13.89 -0.56 10.20
N LEU A 57 12.93 -1.23 10.85
CA LEU A 57 11.54 -0.78 10.92
C LEU A 57 11.38 0.59 11.59
N SER A 58 12.22 0.91 12.58
CA SER A 58 12.25 2.24 13.20
C SER A 58 12.75 3.32 12.24
N TYR A 59 13.77 3.06 11.44
CA TYR A 59 14.21 3.97 10.38
C TYR A 59 13.11 4.20 9.31
N GLU A 60 12.32 3.16 9.05
CA GLU A 60 11.17 3.24 8.13
C GLU A 60 9.93 3.88 8.78
N LYS A 61 10.00 4.34 10.05
CA LYS A 61 8.87 4.94 10.78
C LYS A 61 7.66 4.02 10.99
N LEU A 62 7.91 2.70 10.99
CA LEU A 62 6.87 1.71 11.28
C LEU A 62 6.73 1.42 12.77
N ILE A 63 7.81 1.61 13.52
CA ILE A 63 7.83 1.45 14.98
C ILE A 63 8.63 2.57 15.64
N ASP A 64 8.27 2.89 16.87
CA ASP A 64 8.97 3.84 17.75
C ASP A 64 9.63 3.10 18.89
N ILE A 65 10.94 3.28 19.08
CA ILE A 65 11.73 2.66 20.14
C ILE A 65 11.96 3.68 21.24
N TYR A 66 11.35 3.48 22.41
CA TYR A 66 11.52 4.34 23.57
C TYR A 66 12.42 3.65 24.59
N PRO A 67 13.61 4.22 24.91
CA PRO A 67 14.50 3.66 25.94
C PRO A 67 13.74 3.41 27.25
N GLN A 68 13.89 2.22 27.82
CA GLN A 68 13.29 1.77 29.08
C GLN A 68 11.74 1.67 29.09
N LYS A 69 11.05 2.10 28.03
CA LYS A 69 9.60 2.05 27.95
C LYS A 69 9.09 0.94 27.02
N GLY A 70 9.89 0.56 26.02
CA GLY A 70 9.52 -0.47 25.05
C GLY A 70 9.51 0.02 23.60
N THR A 71 9.06 -0.85 22.73
CA THR A 71 8.89 -0.59 21.31
C THR A 71 7.41 -0.64 20.97
N PHE A 72 6.94 0.35 20.22
CA PHE A 72 5.54 0.50 19.88
C PHE A 72 5.38 0.63 18.36
N VAL A 73 4.32 0.10 17.82
CA VAL A 73 3.89 0.39 16.44
C VAL A 73 3.58 1.88 16.34
N SER A 74 4.15 2.58 15.37
CA SER A 74 3.95 4.03 15.22
C SER A 74 2.49 4.37 14.97
N LEU A 75 2.02 5.51 15.47
CA LEU A 75 0.69 6.04 15.13
C LEU A 75 0.64 6.48 13.66
N ILE A 76 -0.56 6.59 13.11
CA ILE A 76 -0.78 7.08 11.75
C ILE A 76 -0.71 8.62 11.76
N ASP A 77 0.20 9.17 10.98
CA ASP A 77 0.37 10.62 10.79
C ASP A 77 -0.46 11.06 9.58
N LEU A 78 -1.57 11.79 9.82
CA LEU A 78 -2.46 12.26 8.75
C LEU A 78 -1.80 13.27 7.80
N PRO A 79 -1.05 14.29 8.25
CA PRO A 79 -0.24 15.12 7.37
C PRO A 79 0.64 14.33 6.41
N PHE A 80 1.30 13.27 6.90
CA PHE A 80 2.11 12.40 6.05
C PHE A 80 1.27 11.59 5.04
N VAL A 81 0.07 11.18 5.43
CA VAL A 81 -0.89 10.53 4.53
C VAL A 81 -1.27 11.47 3.39
N GLU A 82 -1.62 12.73 3.71
CA GLU A 82 -1.99 13.75 2.73
C GLU A 82 -0.85 14.06 1.75
N GLU A 83 0.39 14.20 2.24
CA GLU A 83 1.57 14.39 1.40
C GLU A 83 1.83 13.20 0.49
N SER A 84 1.62 11.97 0.98
CA SER A 84 1.78 10.74 0.19
C SER A 84 0.77 10.67 -0.95
N VAL A 85 -0.49 11.05 -0.71
CA VAL A 85 -1.54 11.13 -1.73
C VAL A 85 -1.23 12.23 -2.74
N TYR A 86 -0.78 13.41 -2.27
CA TYR A 86 -0.40 14.52 -3.13
C TYR A 86 0.75 14.12 -4.08
N MET A 87 1.81 13.50 -3.56
CA MET A 87 2.95 13.02 -4.35
C MET A 87 2.51 12.00 -5.40
N ARG A 88 1.69 11.01 -5.01
CA ARG A 88 1.16 10.00 -5.93
C ARG A 88 0.33 10.65 -7.03
N ASN A 89 -0.57 11.56 -6.66
CA ASN A 89 -1.40 12.26 -7.64
C ASN A 89 -0.58 13.06 -8.65
N LEU A 90 0.47 13.75 -8.22
CA LEU A 90 1.34 14.50 -9.13
C LEU A 90 2.03 13.57 -10.15
N LEU A 91 2.64 12.50 -9.66
CA LEU A 91 3.41 11.58 -10.51
C LEU A 91 2.50 10.79 -11.45
N GLU A 92 1.44 10.18 -10.93
CA GLU A 92 0.55 9.35 -11.74
C GLU A 92 -0.27 10.18 -12.75
N SER A 93 -0.67 11.41 -12.38
CA SER A 93 -1.31 12.33 -13.32
C SER A 93 -0.39 12.73 -14.48
N GLN A 94 0.91 12.87 -14.23
CA GLN A 94 1.87 13.14 -15.30
C GLN A 94 2.04 11.91 -16.21
N ILE A 95 2.19 10.72 -15.65
CA ILE A 95 2.24 9.46 -16.41
C ILE A 95 1.03 9.30 -17.33
N VAL A 96 -0.18 9.51 -16.77
CA VAL A 96 -1.41 9.41 -17.56
C VAL A 96 -1.47 10.50 -18.64
N ARG A 97 -0.90 11.69 -18.40
CA ARG A 97 -0.80 12.74 -19.42
C ARG A 97 0.12 12.33 -20.57
N ASP A 98 1.28 11.77 -20.25
CA ASP A 98 2.25 11.33 -21.25
C ASP A 98 1.67 10.20 -22.11
N LEU A 99 0.98 9.22 -21.49
CA LEU A 99 0.23 8.17 -22.19
C LEU A 99 -0.86 8.74 -23.10
N PHE A 100 -1.62 9.72 -22.60
CA PHE A 100 -2.69 10.38 -23.35
C PHE A 100 -2.13 11.13 -24.58
N GLU A 101 -1.10 11.93 -24.41
CA GLU A 101 -0.48 12.71 -25.51
C GLU A 101 0.16 11.81 -26.56
N ALA A 102 0.74 10.69 -26.13
CA ALA A 102 1.32 9.70 -27.04
C ALA A 102 0.26 8.79 -27.72
N GLY A 103 -1.00 8.83 -27.30
CA GLY A 103 -2.03 7.89 -27.77
C GLY A 103 -1.70 6.44 -27.39
N SER A 104 -0.93 6.25 -26.33
CA SER A 104 -0.47 4.92 -25.87
C SER A 104 -1.60 4.12 -25.27
N LYS A 105 -1.51 2.78 -25.43
CA LYS A 105 -2.46 1.86 -24.80
C LYS A 105 -1.89 1.30 -23.52
N LEU A 106 -2.77 1.06 -22.55
CA LEU A 106 -2.40 0.36 -21.33
C LEU A 106 -2.04 -1.11 -21.62
N PRO A 107 -1.14 -1.72 -20.85
CA PRO A 107 -0.75 -3.11 -21.04
C PRO A 107 -1.94 -4.06 -20.79
N PRO A 108 -2.03 -5.19 -21.53
CA PRO A 108 -3.16 -6.12 -21.41
C PRO A 108 -3.30 -6.71 -20.00
N GLU A 109 -2.23 -6.72 -19.22
CA GLU A 109 -2.21 -7.16 -17.82
C GLU A 109 -3.16 -6.33 -16.94
N ILE A 110 -3.44 -5.07 -17.28
CA ILE A 110 -4.37 -4.23 -16.53
C ILE A 110 -5.80 -4.78 -16.57
N LYS A 111 -6.21 -5.35 -17.72
CA LYS A 111 -7.53 -5.98 -17.85
C LYS A 111 -7.62 -7.30 -17.07
N LYS A 112 -6.51 -8.02 -16.95
CA LYS A 112 -6.43 -9.21 -16.08
C LYS A 112 -6.56 -8.79 -14.62
N ASN A 113 -5.86 -7.74 -14.21
CA ASN A 113 -5.92 -7.20 -12.86
C ASN A 113 -7.35 -6.75 -12.50
N LEU A 114 -8.05 -6.03 -13.39
CA LEU A 114 -9.45 -5.64 -13.18
C LEU A 114 -10.40 -6.85 -13.01
N ARG A 115 -10.20 -7.93 -13.76
CA ARG A 115 -10.98 -9.17 -13.56
C ARG A 115 -10.75 -9.78 -12.18
N GLN A 116 -9.51 -9.83 -11.73
CA GLN A 116 -9.16 -10.32 -10.39
C GLN A 116 -9.76 -9.43 -9.28
N GLN A 117 -9.71 -8.10 -9.43
CA GLN A 117 -10.39 -7.19 -8.50
C GLN A 117 -11.90 -7.46 -8.45
N LYS A 118 -12.52 -7.68 -9.63
CA LYS A 118 -13.96 -7.99 -9.71
C LYS A 118 -14.30 -9.28 -8.95
N GLU A 119 -13.51 -10.33 -9.14
CA GLU A 119 -13.68 -11.60 -8.43
C GLU A 119 -13.65 -11.40 -6.91
N LEU A 120 -12.64 -10.66 -6.39
CA LEU A 120 -12.56 -10.36 -4.94
C LEU A 120 -13.76 -9.56 -4.44
N VAL A 121 -14.23 -8.56 -5.21
CA VAL A 121 -15.39 -7.73 -4.81
C VAL A 121 -16.69 -8.54 -4.82
N ASP A 122 -16.86 -9.48 -5.76
CA ASP A 122 -18.09 -10.27 -5.90
C ASP A 122 -18.10 -11.49 -4.95
N GLU A 123 -16.93 -12.06 -4.61
CA GLU A 123 -16.77 -13.28 -3.82
C GLU A 123 -16.35 -13.02 -2.35
N SER A 124 -16.39 -11.77 -1.90
CA SER A 124 -16.00 -11.36 -0.54
C SER A 124 -14.54 -11.70 -0.21
N GLY A 125 -13.62 -11.38 -1.12
CA GLY A 125 -12.18 -11.46 -0.88
C GLY A 125 -11.71 -10.55 0.27
N THR A 126 -10.48 -10.74 0.72
CA THR A 126 -9.93 -9.93 1.82
C THR A 126 -9.51 -8.52 1.35
N VAL A 127 -9.44 -7.59 2.32
CA VAL A 127 -8.95 -6.23 2.07
C VAL A 127 -7.50 -6.26 1.60
N GLU A 128 -6.67 -7.14 2.18
CA GLU A 128 -5.27 -7.30 1.83
C GLU A 128 -5.09 -7.71 0.36
N GLU A 129 -5.82 -8.75 -0.07
CA GLU A 129 -5.78 -9.23 -1.46
C GLU A 129 -6.21 -8.13 -2.45
N PHE A 130 -7.24 -7.36 -2.09
CA PHE A 130 -7.67 -6.24 -2.92
C PHE A 130 -6.62 -5.12 -2.98
N LEU A 131 -5.99 -4.77 -1.85
CA LEU A 131 -4.94 -3.75 -1.81
C LEU A 131 -3.69 -4.14 -2.60
N ASP A 132 -3.37 -5.43 -2.66
CA ASP A 132 -2.28 -5.93 -3.51
C ASP A 132 -2.60 -5.75 -5.00
N LEU A 133 -3.83 -6.06 -5.41
CA LEU A 133 -4.29 -5.82 -6.78
C LEU A 133 -4.39 -4.33 -7.12
N ASP A 134 -4.81 -3.48 -6.20
CA ASP A 134 -4.81 -2.03 -6.36
C ASP A 134 -3.38 -1.48 -6.55
N ASN A 135 -2.43 -1.95 -5.76
CA ASN A 135 -1.02 -1.55 -5.92
C ASN A 135 -0.48 -2.00 -7.29
N GLU A 136 -0.78 -3.23 -7.74
CA GLU A 136 -0.38 -3.71 -9.06
C GLU A 136 -1.07 -2.95 -10.20
N PHE A 137 -2.34 -2.55 -10.04
CA PHE A 137 -3.07 -1.72 -11.01
C PHE A 137 -2.31 -0.42 -11.29
N HIS A 138 -1.97 0.32 -10.25
CA HIS A 138 -1.23 1.58 -10.41
C HIS A 138 0.19 1.36 -10.92
N LYS A 139 0.88 0.30 -10.47
CA LYS A 139 2.19 -0.09 -11.00
C LYS A 139 2.14 -0.33 -12.51
N LEU A 140 1.08 -0.96 -13.01
CA LEU A 140 0.90 -1.19 -14.45
C LEU A 140 0.72 0.11 -15.24
N ILE A 141 0.13 1.16 -14.66
CA ILE A 141 0.05 2.49 -15.27
C ILE A 141 1.45 3.09 -15.39
N PHE A 142 2.26 3.05 -14.32
CA PHE A 142 3.65 3.54 -14.38
C PHE A 142 4.50 2.75 -15.38
N ARG A 143 4.33 1.42 -15.44
CA ARG A 143 5.02 0.54 -16.39
C ARG A 143 4.64 0.87 -17.84
N ALA A 144 3.41 1.24 -18.12
CA ALA A 144 2.95 1.61 -19.46
C ALA A 144 3.76 2.76 -20.07
N ASP A 145 4.32 3.62 -19.23
CA ASP A 145 5.19 4.75 -19.60
C ASP A 145 6.67 4.53 -19.17
N HIS A 146 7.08 3.27 -18.95
CA HIS A 146 8.47 2.89 -18.60
C HIS A 146 9.00 3.50 -17.29
N HIS A 147 8.12 3.78 -16.32
CA HIS A 147 8.45 4.42 -15.04
C HIS A 147 8.33 3.49 -13.82
N ASP A 148 8.59 2.18 -13.98
CA ASP A 148 8.54 1.18 -12.88
C ASP A 148 9.37 1.60 -11.67
N THR A 149 10.56 2.17 -11.88
CA THR A 149 11.45 2.60 -10.79
C THR A 149 10.82 3.71 -9.94
N ILE A 150 10.08 4.63 -10.54
CA ILE A 150 9.37 5.69 -9.79
C ILE A 150 8.31 5.06 -8.89
N TRP A 151 7.54 4.09 -9.40
CA TRP A 151 6.58 3.36 -8.58
C TRP A 151 7.24 2.65 -7.41
N ASP A 152 8.35 1.94 -7.65
CA ASP A 152 9.06 1.22 -6.60
C ASP A 152 9.55 2.18 -5.50
N ILE A 153 10.04 3.38 -5.85
CA ILE A 153 10.44 4.41 -4.88
C ILE A 153 9.25 4.91 -4.06
N ILE A 154 8.16 5.36 -4.71
CA ILE A 154 7.01 5.91 -3.99
C ILE A 154 6.29 4.86 -3.14
N SER A 155 6.29 3.61 -3.56
CA SER A 155 5.65 2.51 -2.81
C SER A 155 6.32 2.25 -1.46
N THR A 156 7.63 2.49 -1.35
CA THR A 156 8.38 2.31 -0.10
C THR A 156 8.13 3.41 0.93
N THR A 157 7.69 4.59 0.50
CA THR A 157 7.49 5.76 1.37
C THR A 157 6.07 5.88 1.94
N ARG A 158 5.11 5.11 1.43
CA ARG A 158 3.67 5.26 1.75
C ARG A 158 3.20 4.47 2.99
N ILE A 159 4.03 4.31 4.01
CA ILE A 159 3.73 3.45 5.17
C ILE A 159 2.51 3.90 5.98
N HIS A 160 2.35 5.22 6.22
CA HIS A 160 1.18 5.76 6.93
C HIS A 160 -0.05 5.69 6.04
N TYR A 161 0.08 6.00 4.74
CA TYR A 161 -0.99 5.92 3.76
C TYR A 161 -1.49 4.48 3.59
N ASN A 162 -0.60 3.47 3.53
CA ASN A 162 -1.01 2.08 3.40
C ASN A 162 -1.88 1.63 4.59
N ARG A 163 -1.48 1.95 5.82
CA ARG A 163 -2.28 1.65 7.01
C ARG A 163 -3.61 2.41 7.06
N TYR A 164 -3.59 3.67 6.63
CA TYR A 164 -4.80 4.47 6.48
C TYR A 164 -5.77 3.85 5.47
N ARG A 165 -5.26 3.38 4.32
CA ARG A 165 -6.06 2.68 3.30
C ARG A 165 -6.72 1.42 3.85
N VAL A 166 -6.01 0.61 4.63
CA VAL A 166 -6.60 -0.59 5.25
C VAL A 166 -7.84 -0.19 6.06
N LEU A 167 -7.77 0.86 6.87
CA LEU A 167 -8.91 1.35 7.64
C LEU A 167 -10.09 1.81 6.75
N THR A 168 -9.80 2.51 5.64
CA THR A 168 -10.85 2.98 4.72
C THR A 168 -11.49 1.84 3.94
N MET A 169 -10.73 0.80 3.59
CA MET A 169 -11.25 -0.33 2.81
C MET A 169 -12.16 -1.27 3.61
N TYR A 170 -12.14 -1.19 4.94
CA TYR A 170 -13.11 -1.89 5.78
C TYR A 170 -14.49 -1.21 5.84
N GLU A 171 -14.64 0.00 5.27
CA GLU A 171 -15.94 0.64 5.16
C GLU A 171 -16.79 -0.07 4.07
N PRO A 172 -18.10 -0.23 4.34
CA PRO A 172 -19.01 -0.87 3.39
C PRO A 172 -18.92 -0.23 1.99
N GLU A 173 -18.99 -1.06 0.95
CA GLU A 173 -19.00 -0.65 -0.45
C GLU A 173 -17.68 -0.01 -0.98
N MET A 174 -16.65 0.21 -0.13
CA MET A 174 -15.44 0.90 -0.57
C MET A 174 -14.67 0.10 -1.64
N LEU A 175 -14.53 -1.22 -1.47
CA LEU A 175 -13.86 -2.07 -2.47
C LEU A 175 -14.56 -1.97 -3.83
N ARG A 176 -15.88 -2.02 -3.85
CA ARG A 176 -16.68 -1.89 -5.08
C ARG A 176 -16.55 -0.51 -5.71
N LYS A 177 -16.54 0.55 -4.88
CA LYS A 177 -16.32 1.92 -5.35
C LYS A 177 -14.98 2.04 -6.06
N VAL A 178 -13.89 1.61 -5.42
CA VAL A 178 -12.53 1.67 -5.98
C VAL A 178 -12.41 0.86 -7.25
N TYR A 179 -12.95 -0.37 -7.29
CA TYR A 179 -13.00 -1.18 -8.49
C TYR A 179 -13.70 -0.47 -9.66
N ASN A 180 -14.85 0.16 -9.41
CA ASN A 180 -15.58 0.90 -10.45
C ASN A 180 -14.80 2.11 -10.96
N GLU A 181 -14.09 2.83 -10.05
CA GLU A 181 -13.21 3.94 -10.42
C GLU A 181 -12.05 3.46 -11.30
N HIS A 182 -11.44 2.30 -10.99
CA HIS A 182 -10.40 1.71 -11.83
C HIS A 182 -10.89 1.35 -13.23
N CYS A 183 -12.10 0.78 -13.33
CA CYS A 183 -12.72 0.49 -14.64
C CYS A 183 -12.92 1.77 -15.45
N GLU A 184 -13.47 2.83 -14.84
CA GLU A 184 -13.68 4.12 -15.50
C GLU A 184 -12.35 4.77 -15.93
N ILE A 185 -11.32 4.72 -15.10
CA ILE A 185 -9.98 5.24 -15.43
C ILE A 185 -9.42 4.56 -16.67
N VAL A 186 -9.46 3.22 -16.72
CA VAL A 186 -8.94 2.46 -17.88
C VAL A 186 -9.72 2.78 -19.16
N GLU A 187 -11.06 2.80 -19.10
CA GLU A 187 -11.89 3.13 -20.23
C GLU A 187 -11.60 4.54 -20.79
N LEU A 188 -11.46 5.52 -19.91
CA LEU A 188 -11.18 6.90 -20.28
C LEU A 188 -9.77 7.08 -20.87
N ILE A 189 -8.77 6.38 -20.36
CA ILE A 189 -7.41 6.41 -20.92
C ILE A 189 -7.41 5.73 -22.30
N GLU A 190 -8.00 4.54 -22.44
CA GLU A 190 -8.04 3.79 -23.71
C GLU A 190 -8.82 4.51 -24.81
N SER A 191 -9.84 5.30 -24.43
CA SER A 191 -10.62 6.13 -25.36
C SER A 191 -10.05 7.53 -25.60
N CYS A 192 -8.90 7.84 -25.03
CA CYS A 192 -8.28 9.17 -25.04
C CYS A 192 -9.29 10.28 -24.65
N HIS A 193 -10.07 10.03 -23.59
CA HIS A 193 -11.06 11.00 -23.12
C HIS A 193 -10.49 11.86 -21.98
N PRO A 194 -10.50 13.22 -22.09
CA PRO A 194 -9.80 14.10 -21.13
C PRO A 194 -10.36 14.05 -19.71
N LYS A 195 -11.55 13.48 -19.50
CA LYS A 195 -12.13 13.26 -18.17
C LYS A 195 -11.25 12.31 -17.31
N CYS A 196 -10.36 11.51 -17.93
CA CYS A 196 -9.45 10.61 -17.21
C CYS A 196 -8.65 11.35 -16.11
N PHE A 197 -8.22 12.59 -16.37
CA PHE A 197 -7.47 13.39 -15.37
C PHE A 197 -8.30 13.75 -14.15
N THR A 198 -9.59 14.06 -14.36
CA THR A 198 -10.51 14.41 -13.28
C THR A 198 -10.82 13.18 -12.43
N ILE A 199 -11.14 12.05 -13.07
CA ILE A 199 -11.49 10.81 -12.38
C ILE A 199 -10.27 10.26 -11.62
N LEU A 200 -9.09 10.25 -12.22
CA LEU A 200 -7.86 9.83 -11.54
C LEU A 200 -7.59 10.67 -10.30
N LYS A 201 -7.72 11.99 -10.38
CA LYS A 201 -7.57 12.87 -9.22
C LYS A 201 -8.61 12.57 -8.15
N GLN A 202 -9.89 12.43 -8.52
CA GLN A 202 -10.95 12.08 -7.57
C GLN A 202 -10.66 10.73 -6.90
N HIS A 203 -10.23 9.73 -7.65
CA HIS A 203 -9.84 8.43 -7.15
C HIS A 203 -8.74 8.53 -6.08
N HIS A 204 -7.65 9.27 -6.36
CA HIS A 204 -6.55 9.43 -5.40
C HIS A 204 -6.99 10.08 -4.07
N TYR A 205 -7.89 11.05 -4.13
CA TYR A 205 -8.33 11.80 -2.95
C TYR A 205 -9.57 11.20 -2.27
N SER A 206 -10.29 10.30 -2.92
CA SER A 206 -11.56 9.74 -2.39
C SER A 206 -11.40 9.01 -1.06
N GLY A 207 -10.21 8.45 -0.78
CA GLY A 207 -9.88 7.85 0.50
C GLY A 207 -9.68 8.87 1.64
N LEU A 208 -9.46 10.15 1.32
CA LEU A 208 -9.24 11.23 2.30
C LEU A 208 -10.52 12.03 2.63
N ASP A 209 -11.68 11.62 2.14
CA ASP A 209 -12.92 12.38 2.32
C ASP A 209 -13.41 12.40 3.78
N HIS A 210 -13.01 11.43 4.61
CA HIS A 210 -13.54 11.24 5.95
C HIS A 210 -12.48 10.98 7.06
N PRO A 211 -11.36 11.75 7.14
CA PRO A 211 -10.33 11.49 8.15
C PRO A 211 -10.85 11.70 9.58
N LYS A 212 -11.83 12.59 9.78
CA LYS A 212 -12.47 12.83 11.08
C LYS A 212 -13.26 11.61 11.55
N VAL A 213 -13.99 10.96 10.64
CA VAL A 213 -14.78 9.75 10.96
C VAL A 213 -13.84 8.62 11.41
N LEU A 214 -12.72 8.44 10.72
CA LEU A 214 -11.73 7.43 11.12
C LEU A 214 -11.08 7.77 12.46
N LYS A 215 -10.76 9.03 12.73
CA LYS A 215 -10.25 9.46 14.05
C LYS A 215 -11.26 9.21 15.17
N GLU A 216 -12.54 9.45 14.93
CA GLU A 216 -13.60 9.16 15.90
C GLU A 216 -13.78 7.66 16.14
N LYS A 217 -13.66 6.83 15.08
CA LYS A 217 -13.80 5.38 15.15
C LYS A 217 -12.55 4.69 15.76
N TYR A 218 -11.37 5.23 15.53
CA TYR A 218 -10.07 4.70 15.96
C TYR A 218 -9.20 5.78 16.62
N PRO A 219 -9.63 6.38 17.76
CA PRO A 219 -8.98 7.56 18.34
C PRO A 219 -7.51 7.32 18.71
N ASP A 220 -7.16 6.10 19.11
CA ASP A 220 -5.82 5.73 19.56
C ASP A 220 -4.86 5.36 18.41
N TYR A 221 -5.32 5.39 17.15
CA TYR A 221 -4.48 5.00 16.00
C TYR A 221 -3.76 6.18 15.35
N PHE A 222 -4.14 7.41 15.66
CA PHE A 222 -3.65 8.63 15.00
C PHE A 222 -2.84 9.54 15.93
N LEU A 223 -1.87 10.26 15.35
CA LEU A 223 -1.18 11.38 16.02
C LEU A 223 -2.11 12.55 16.26
#